data_46f82ec3eb30faafecfef8f93b9f308f
#
_entry.id   46f82ec3eb30faafecfef8f93b9f308f
#
_cell.length_a   1.000
_cell.length_b   1.000
_cell.length_c   1.000
_cell.angle_alpha   90.00
_cell.angle_beta   90.00
_cell.angle_gamma   90.00
#
_symmetry.space_group_name_H-M   'P 1'
#
loop_
_entity.id
_entity.type
_entity.pdbx_description
1 polymer ?
#
loop_
_entity_poly.entity_id
_entity_poly.type
_entity_poly.pdbx_seq_one_letter_code
_entity_poly.pdbx_strand_id
1 'polypeptide(L)'
;MIICDTHCDTLYMRALQPDKTPCVTMEAMKKGGMSLQTCTLYAGNQGMAGHPYEKAMAEYHAFEHLRDTEGWERVNSPLEAEDGKVKILLSVEGGEIFEGKVERVHEFYGYGVRMAALTWNNENEIGHSAKSGSKEGIKPVGWEILRAMAELKMAADTSHLNEAGFWDLIDKHSQPPMASHSCAMSLCKHFRNLTDEQIRAMVKRGGWIGVNFYPSFLSESGTASVSTICDHIDYMCQLGAEKNVGFGSDFDGIETTPVDCTGPADVPKILDELRRRGYKEEAIADIAGRNFLNYYRRLGWTE
;
A
#
# COMPACT_ATOMS: atom_id res chain seq x y z
N MET A 1 -7.40 -15.72 11.95
CA MET A 1 -7.16 -15.49 10.49
C MET A 1 -6.22 -14.31 10.37
N ILE A 2 -5.15 -14.42 9.60
CA ILE A 2 -4.25 -13.28 9.33
C ILE A 2 -4.96 -12.28 8.45
N ILE A 3 -5.05 -11.02 8.90
CA ILE A 3 -5.63 -9.89 8.14
C ILE A 3 -4.54 -8.84 7.99
N CYS A 4 -4.22 -8.47 6.73
CA CYS A 4 -3.19 -7.50 6.38
C CYS A 4 -3.81 -6.35 5.58
N ASP A 5 -3.38 -5.13 5.90
CA ASP A 5 -3.66 -3.95 5.11
C ASP A 5 -2.33 -3.31 4.70
N THR A 6 -2.18 -3.01 3.42
CA THR A 6 -0.89 -2.63 2.85
C THR A 6 -0.66 -1.13 2.71
N HIS A 7 -1.62 -0.30 3.17
CA HIS A 7 -1.44 1.16 3.14
C HIS A 7 -2.37 1.92 4.08
N CYS A 8 -1.80 2.82 4.90
CA CYS A 8 -2.53 3.90 5.58
C CYS A 8 -1.59 5.07 5.92
N ASP A 9 -2.17 6.29 6.08
CA ASP A 9 -1.45 7.54 6.31
C ASP A 9 -1.52 8.05 7.76
N THR A 10 -1.77 7.16 8.69
CA THR A 10 -1.95 7.51 10.10
C THR A 10 -0.75 8.26 10.67
N LEU A 11 0.48 7.93 10.27
CA LEU A 11 1.68 8.58 10.78
C LEU A 11 1.76 10.04 10.33
N TYR A 12 1.39 10.32 9.06
CA TYR A 12 1.26 11.68 8.55
C TYR A 12 0.22 12.47 9.36
N MET A 13 -0.95 11.88 9.60
CA MET A 13 -2.00 12.54 10.37
C MET A 13 -1.53 12.83 11.81
N ARG A 14 -0.89 11.87 12.46
CA ARG A 14 -0.36 12.02 13.84
C ARG A 14 0.76 13.04 13.95
N ALA A 15 1.66 13.11 12.97
CA ALA A 15 2.82 13.99 13.00
C ALA A 15 2.51 15.42 12.55
N LEU A 16 1.69 15.58 11.50
CA LEU A 16 1.57 16.82 10.76
C LEU A 16 0.14 17.39 10.71
N GLN A 17 -0.84 16.68 11.26
CA GLN A 17 -2.24 17.11 11.31
C GLN A 17 -2.85 16.86 12.71
N PRO A 18 -2.30 17.46 13.78
CA PRO A 18 -2.66 17.13 15.16
C PRO A 18 -4.13 17.44 15.51
N ASP A 19 -4.79 18.29 14.73
CA ASP A 19 -6.22 18.64 14.93
C ASP A 19 -7.17 17.59 14.34
N LYS A 20 -6.66 16.60 13.59
CA LYS A 20 -7.47 15.53 13.04
C LYS A 20 -7.41 14.28 13.91
N THR A 21 -8.51 13.53 13.93
CA THR A 21 -8.60 12.25 14.63
C THR A 21 -8.44 11.11 13.63
N PRO A 22 -7.37 10.30 13.72
CA PRO A 22 -7.19 9.17 12.82
C PRO A 22 -8.20 8.05 13.11
N CYS A 23 -8.62 7.35 12.06
CA CYS A 23 -9.45 6.15 12.19
C CYS A 23 -8.63 4.88 12.44
N VAL A 24 -7.34 4.88 12.06
CA VAL A 24 -6.42 3.78 12.35
C VAL A 24 -5.85 3.96 13.75
N THR A 25 -6.40 3.23 14.70
CA THR A 25 -5.96 3.20 16.11
C THR A 25 -5.73 1.76 16.54
N MET A 26 -4.96 1.56 17.61
CA MET A 26 -4.74 0.22 18.16
C MET A 26 -6.07 -0.47 18.54
N GLU A 27 -7.03 0.28 19.06
CA GLU A 27 -8.37 -0.22 19.39
C GLU A 27 -9.14 -0.64 18.13
N ALA A 28 -9.18 0.21 17.09
CA ALA A 28 -9.86 -0.08 15.85
C ALA A 28 -9.23 -1.28 15.12
N MET A 29 -7.91 -1.37 15.09
CA MET A 29 -7.18 -2.49 14.50
C MET A 29 -7.47 -3.81 15.24
N LYS A 30 -7.46 -3.79 16.58
CA LYS A 30 -7.83 -4.98 17.39
C LYS A 30 -9.28 -5.39 17.15
N LYS A 31 -10.22 -4.43 17.11
CA LYS A 31 -11.64 -4.70 16.84
C LYS A 31 -11.85 -5.29 15.45
N GLY A 32 -11.08 -4.84 14.45
CA GLY A 32 -11.10 -5.37 13.10
C GLY A 32 -10.36 -6.69 12.91
N GLY A 33 -9.70 -7.21 13.96
CA GLY A 33 -8.91 -8.44 13.87
C GLY A 33 -7.66 -8.31 13.00
N MET A 34 -7.14 -7.08 12.83
CA MET A 34 -5.94 -6.83 12.03
C MET A 34 -4.74 -7.56 12.61
N SER A 35 -3.94 -8.20 11.74
CA SER A 35 -2.70 -8.85 12.12
C SER A 35 -1.48 -8.05 11.67
N LEU A 36 -1.61 -7.31 10.55
CA LEU A 36 -0.55 -6.46 10.03
C LEU A 36 -1.17 -5.21 9.38
N GLN A 37 -0.79 -4.05 9.88
CA GLN A 37 -1.10 -2.76 9.28
C GLN A 37 0.17 -2.15 8.73
N THR A 38 0.19 -1.79 7.45
CA THR A 38 1.27 -1.00 6.89
C THR A 38 0.96 0.48 7.09
N CYS A 39 1.88 1.18 7.76
CA CYS A 39 1.82 2.62 7.98
C CYS A 39 2.90 3.29 7.14
N THR A 40 2.51 4.26 6.34
CA THR A 40 3.42 4.93 5.41
C THR A 40 4.08 6.16 6.03
N LEU A 41 5.30 6.42 5.58
CA LEU A 41 6.02 7.68 5.74
C LEU A 41 5.79 8.45 4.45
N TYR A 42 5.02 9.53 4.51
CA TYR A 42 4.54 10.24 3.34
C TYR A 42 5.37 11.49 3.05
N ALA A 43 5.85 11.62 1.81
CA ALA A 43 6.69 12.75 1.40
C ALA A 43 5.99 14.12 1.46
N GLY A 44 4.67 14.12 1.44
CA GLY A 44 3.87 15.34 1.43
C GLY A 44 3.71 15.97 0.04
N ASN A 45 2.76 16.89 -0.05
CA ASN A 45 2.51 17.68 -1.26
C ASN A 45 3.61 18.70 -1.52
N GLN A 46 3.88 19.01 -2.80
CA GLN A 46 4.61 20.23 -3.16
C GLN A 46 3.86 21.44 -2.60
N GLY A 47 4.58 22.30 -1.88
CA GLY A 47 3.99 23.47 -1.21
C GLY A 47 3.68 23.28 0.27
N MET A 48 3.70 22.04 0.81
CA MET A 48 3.76 21.85 2.25
C MET A 48 5.12 22.31 2.79
N ALA A 49 5.12 23.03 3.93
CA ALA A 49 6.36 23.43 4.57
C ALA A 49 7.22 22.21 4.98
N GLY A 50 8.52 22.28 4.79
CA GLY A 50 9.49 21.26 5.16
C GLY A 50 9.95 20.39 4.00
N HIS A 51 11.16 19.86 4.16
CA HIS A 51 11.80 18.97 3.20
C HIS A 51 11.17 17.55 3.28
N PRO A 52 11.02 16.80 2.17
CA PRO A 52 10.43 15.46 2.19
C PRO A 52 11.05 14.50 3.23
N TYR A 53 12.38 14.51 3.33
CA TYR A 53 13.10 13.72 4.33
C TYR A 53 12.73 14.11 5.78
N GLU A 54 12.66 15.42 6.08
CA GLU A 54 12.33 15.92 7.43
C GLU A 54 10.90 15.54 7.84
N LYS A 55 9.95 15.58 6.88
CA LYS A 55 8.57 15.14 7.11
C LYS A 55 8.52 13.65 7.42
N ALA A 56 9.18 12.82 6.62
CA ALA A 56 9.25 11.39 6.85
C ALA A 56 9.87 11.07 8.22
N MET A 57 10.87 11.84 8.64
CA MET A 57 11.48 11.68 9.97
C MET A 57 10.52 12.11 11.10
N ALA A 58 9.73 13.16 10.90
CA ALA A 58 8.71 13.55 11.88
C ALA A 58 7.64 12.44 12.04
N GLU A 59 7.23 11.81 10.95
CA GLU A 59 6.31 10.67 10.95
C GLU A 59 6.93 9.42 11.59
N TYR A 60 8.21 9.15 11.31
CA TYR A 60 8.93 8.08 11.97
C TYR A 60 9.00 8.29 13.49
N HIS A 61 9.26 9.51 13.96
CA HIS A 61 9.24 9.84 15.40
C HIS A 61 7.83 9.74 16.00
N ALA A 62 6.79 10.07 15.23
CA ALA A 62 5.42 9.82 15.67
C ALA A 62 5.16 8.30 15.84
N PHE A 63 5.67 7.47 14.93
CA PHE A 63 5.62 6.01 15.10
C PHE A 63 6.35 5.55 16.37
N GLU A 64 7.57 6.05 16.63
CA GLU A 64 8.31 5.70 17.85
C GLU A 64 7.53 6.10 19.11
N HIS A 65 6.89 7.26 19.10
CA HIS A 65 6.02 7.69 20.20
C HIS A 65 4.83 6.72 20.41
N LEU A 66 4.15 6.31 19.33
CA LEU A 66 3.04 5.34 19.38
C LEU A 66 3.53 3.96 19.88
N ARG A 67 4.72 3.54 19.49
CA ARG A 67 5.34 2.32 20.00
C ARG A 67 5.51 2.38 21.53
N ASP A 68 6.01 3.49 22.02
CA ASP A 68 6.35 3.64 23.45
C ASP A 68 5.12 3.89 24.33
N THR A 69 4.06 4.50 23.79
CA THR A 69 2.87 4.93 24.56
C THR A 69 1.63 4.09 24.31
N GLU A 70 1.44 3.54 23.10
CA GLU A 70 0.25 2.79 22.70
C GLU A 70 0.54 1.32 22.35
N GLY A 71 1.82 0.89 22.44
CA GLY A 71 2.22 -0.49 22.20
C GLY A 71 2.17 -0.91 20.71
N TRP A 72 2.46 0.00 19.81
CA TRP A 72 2.57 -0.29 18.39
C TRP A 72 3.85 -1.10 18.12
N GLU A 73 3.71 -2.38 17.84
CA GLU A 73 4.83 -3.29 17.67
C GLU A 73 5.24 -3.36 16.18
N ARG A 74 6.44 -2.81 15.85
CA ARG A 74 7.00 -2.89 14.51
C ARG A 74 7.55 -4.28 14.22
N VAL A 75 7.31 -4.78 13.02
CA VAL A 75 7.97 -5.96 12.46
C VAL A 75 9.06 -5.57 11.46
N ASN A 76 10.05 -6.43 11.31
CA ASN A 76 11.09 -6.31 10.30
C ASN A 76 10.80 -7.16 9.06
N SER A 77 9.85 -8.09 9.17
CA SER A 77 9.34 -8.89 8.08
C SER A 77 7.82 -8.97 8.15
N PRO A 78 7.08 -8.80 7.03
CA PRO A 78 5.65 -9.08 7.02
C PRO A 78 5.30 -10.51 7.45
N LEU A 79 6.25 -11.45 7.33
CA LEU A 79 6.06 -12.85 7.75
C LEU A 79 5.94 -13.02 9.28
N GLU A 80 6.26 -11.97 10.05
CA GLU A 80 6.03 -11.92 11.49
C GLU A 80 4.57 -11.62 11.87
N ALA A 81 3.67 -11.46 10.89
CA ALA A 81 2.24 -11.28 11.13
C ALA A 81 1.67 -12.51 11.86
N GLU A 82 0.92 -12.25 12.94
CA GLU A 82 0.39 -13.30 13.81
C GLU A 82 -1.11 -13.05 14.06
N ASP A 83 -1.91 -14.12 13.99
CA ASP A 83 -3.35 -14.03 14.27
C ASP A 83 -3.58 -13.60 15.73
N GLY A 84 -4.46 -12.62 15.91
CA GLY A 84 -4.78 -12.08 17.24
C GLY A 84 -3.78 -11.06 17.80
N LYS A 85 -2.73 -10.72 17.05
CA LYS A 85 -1.77 -9.66 17.42
C LYS A 85 -1.67 -8.62 16.32
N VAL A 86 -1.77 -7.35 16.70
CA VAL A 86 -1.59 -6.24 15.76
C VAL A 86 -0.09 -5.94 15.64
N LYS A 87 0.44 -6.05 14.42
CA LYS A 87 1.82 -5.69 14.07
C LYS A 87 1.82 -4.55 13.06
N ILE A 88 2.89 -3.77 13.05
CA ILE A 88 3.05 -2.61 12.18
C ILE A 88 4.24 -2.83 11.24
N LEU A 89 3.98 -2.67 9.94
CA LEU A 89 5.01 -2.60 8.91
C LEU A 89 5.16 -1.13 8.49
N LEU A 90 6.38 -0.69 8.22
CA LEU A 90 6.62 0.65 7.68
C LEU A 90 6.82 0.61 6.17
N SER A 91 6.28 1.61 5.50
CA SER A 91 6.46 1.88 4.09
C SER A 91 6.87 3.34 3.84
N VAL A 92 7.21 3.65 2.60
CA VAL A 92 7.40 5.02 2.11
C VAL A 92 6.40 5.29 1.01
N GLU A 93 5.81 6.49 0.99
CA GLU A 93 5.02 6.98 -0.12
C GLU A 93 5.59 8.31 -0.64
N GLY A 94 6.13 8.22 -1.87
CA GLY A 94 6.87 9.30 -2.50
C GLY A 94 8.38 9.13 -2.34
N GLY A 95 9.02 8.60 -3.37
CA GLY A 95 10.46 8.31 -3.38
C GLY A 95 11.37 9.53 -3.30
N GLU A 96 10.82 10.76 -3.37
CA GLU A 96 11.53 12.01 -3.08
C GLU A 96 12.12 12.03 -1.66
N ILE A 97 11.61 11.21 -0.73
CA ILE A 97 12.17 10.99 0.61
C ILE A 97 13.61 10.49 0.53
N PHE A 98 13.95 9.73 -0.50
CA PHE A 98 15.30 9.22 -0.71
C PHE A 98 16.26 10.27 -1.29
N GLU A 99 15.77 11.44 -1.74
CA GLU A 99 16.58 12.53 -2.31
C GLU A 99 17.49 12.05 -3.47
N GLY A 100 17.08 11.01 -4.21
CA GLY A 100 17.89 10.38 -5.24
C GLY A 100 19.15 9.67 -4.75
N LYS A 101 19.27 9.36 -3.44
CA LYS A 101 20.44 8.76 -2.80
C LYS A 101 20.20 7.32 -2.39
N VAL A 102 21.03 6.40 -2.85
CA VAL A 102 20.97 4.97 -2.47
C VAL A 102 21.16 4.79 -0.97
N GLU A 103 22.01 5.61 -0.34
CA GLU A 103 22.25 5.58 1.10
C GLU A 103 20.97 5.81 1.92
N ARG A 104 20.05 6.62 1.40
CA ARG A 104 18.73 6.84 2.03
C ARG A 104 17.86 5.60 1.99
N VAL A 105 17.93 4.80 0.92
CA VAL A 105 17.22 3.51 0.86
C VAL A 105 17.69 2.59 1.98
N HIS A 106 19.00 2.47 2.18
CA HIS A 106 19.59 1.69 3.27
C HIS A 106 19.22 2.24 4.65
N GLU A 107 19.19 3.54 4.81
CA GLU A 107 18.79 4.21 6.05
C GLU A 107 17.34 3.88 6.42
N PHE A 108 16.39 4.10 5.50
CA PHE A 108 14.99 3.81 5.75
C PHE A 108 14.71 2.30 5.91
N TYR A 109 15.47 1.45 5.22
CA TYR A 109 15.45 0.01 5.49
C TYR A 109 15.87 -0.31 6.93
N GLY A 110 16.88 0.40 7.46
CA GLY A 110 17.30 0.31 8.87
C GLY A 110 16.19 0.75 9.85
N TYR A 111 15.39 1.74 9.48
CA TYR A 111 14.20 2.16 10.23
C TYR A 111 13.04 1.16 10.14
N GLY A 112 13.14 0.11 9.35
CA GLY A 112 12.13 -0.93 9.22
C GLY A 112 11.19 -0.78 8.03
N VAL A 113 11.48 0.13 7.10
CA VAL A 113 10.73 0.23 5.83
C VAL A 113 10.99 -1.00 4.98
N ARG A 114 9.92 -1.60 4.43
CA ARG A 114 10.00 -2.83 3.62
C ARG A 114 9.37 -2.71 2.24
N MET A 115 8.76 -1.57 1.94
CA MET A 115 8.18 -1.26 0.65
C MET A 115 8.19 0.26 0.44
N ALA A 116 8.27 0.70 -0.81
CA ALA A 116 8.24 2.12 -1.13
C ALA A 116 7.52 2.37 -2.46
N ALA A 117 6.53 3.28 -2.43
CA ALA A 117 5.96 3.87 -3.63
C ALA A 117 6.97 4.86 -4.22
N LEU A 118 7.30 4.64 -5.50
CA LEU A 118 8.38 5.36 -6.17
C LEU A 118 8.05 6.83 -6.40
N THR A 119 6.77 7.14 -6.52
CA THR A 119 6.24 8.51 -6.62
C THR A 119 4.97 8.62 -5.78
N TRP A 120 4.63 9.83 -5.37
CA TRP A 120 3.27 10.21 -5.06
C TRP A 120 2.66 10.90 -6.29
N ASN A 121 1.97 12.03 -6.14
CA ASN A 121 1.34 12.76 -7.25
C ASN A 121 2.29 13.71 -7.99
N ASN A 122 3.55 13.78 -7.59
CA ASN A 122 4.57 14.65 -8.17
C ASN A 122 5.62 13.81 -8.93
N GLU A 123 6.27 14.46 -9.89
CA GLU A 123 7.54 14.00 -10.43
C GLU A 123 8.63 14.15 -9.35
N ASN A 124 9.55 13.20 -9.30
CA ASN A 124 10.72 13.23 -8.42
C ASN A 124 11.98 12.71 -9.13
N GLU A 125 13.05 12.44 -8.40
CA GLU A 125 14.33 11.97 -8.92
C GLU A 125 14.23 10.54 -9.51
N ILE A 126 13.23 9.74 -9.08
CA ILE A 126 13.06 8.35 -9.48
C ILE A 126 12.26 8.23 -10.78
N GLY A 127 11.19 9.02 -10.93
CA GLY A 127 10.30 8.88 -12.07
C GLY A 127 9.15 9.89 -12.08
N HIS A 128 8.11 9.55 -12.79
CA HIS A 128 6.95 10.38 -13.06
C HIS A 128 5.68 9.76 -12.49
N SER A 129 4.84 10.59 -11.88
CA SER A 129 3.56 10.15 -11.33
C SER A 129 2.50 9.98 -12.40
N ALA A 130 1.47 9.19 -12.09
CA ALA A 130 0.28 9.04 -12.94
C ALA A 130 -0.42 10.38 -13.19
N LYS A 131 -0.36 11.32 -12.22
CA LYS A 131 -0.96 12.66 -12.34
C LYS A 131 -0.19 13.58 -13.28
N SER A 132 1.11 13.34 -13.50
CA SER A 132 1.98 14.21 -14.32
C SER A 132 1.60 14.22 -15.81
N GLY A 133 0.96 13.14 -16.30
CA GLY A 133 0.70 12.93 -17.73
C GLY A 133 1.94 12.65 -18.57
N SER A 134 3.12 12.52 -17.94
CA SER A 134 4.37 12.19 -18.62
C SER A 134 4.30 10.82 -19.27
N LYS A 135 4.97 10.68 -20.43
CA LYS A 135 5.15 9.41 -21.14
C LYS A 135 6.54 8.81 -20.92
N GLU A 136 7.37 9.46 -20.10
CA GLU A 136 8.70 8.98 -19.75
C GLU A 136 8.60 7.98 -18.58
N GLY A 137 9.49 6.98 -18.59
CA GLY A 137 9.54 5.92 -17.58
C GLY A 137 10.44 6.28 -16.38
N ILE A 138 11.07 5.26 -15.83
CA ILE A 138 11.98 5.39 -14.69
C ILE A 138 13.26 6.12 -15.10
N LYS A 139 13.64 7.14 -14.32
CA LYS A 139 14.86 7.94 -14.54
C LYS A 139 16.12 7.15 -14.19
N PRO A 140 17.33 7.58 -14.68
CA PRO A 140 18.58 6.89 -14.38
C PRO A 140 18.83 6.64 -12.89
N VAL A 141 18.63 7.65 -12.04
CA VAL A 141 18.75 7.53 -10.57
C VAL A 141 17.72 6.57 -10.00
N GLY A 142 16.49 6.54 -10.58
CA GLY A 142 15.44 5.60 -10.18
C GLY A 142 15.86 4.14 -10.34
N TRP A 143 16.63 3.82 -11.37
CA TRP A 143 17.18 2.46 -11.57
C TRP A 143 18.23 2.09 -10.52
N GLU A 144 19.01 3.05 -10.02
CA GLU A 144 19.96 2.83 -8.92
C GLU A 144 19.22 2.55 -7.61
N ILE A 145 18.20 3.35 -7.30
CA ILE A 145 17.29 3.15 -6.16
C ILE A 145 16.61 1.78 -6.23
N LEU A 146 16.02 1.41 -7.37
CA LEU A 146 15.35 0.13 -7.56
C LEU A 146 16.29 -1.07 -7.41
N ARG A 147 17.57 -0.93 -7.81
CA ARG A 147 18.58 -1.97 -7.60
C ARG A 147 18.87 -2.15 -6.11
N ALA A 148 19.06 -1.05 -5.37
CA ALA A 148 19.26 -1.11 -3.93
C ALA A 148 18.04 -1.72 -3.20
N MET A 149 16.82 -1.34 -3.61
CA MET A 149 15.60 -1.96 -3.08
C MET A 149 15.57 -3.47 -3.33
N ALA A 150 15.94 -3.92 -4.54
CA ALA A 150 15.96 -5.34 -4.89
C ALA A 150 16.99 -6.12 -4.06
N GLU A 151 18.18 -5.59 -3.86
CA GLU A 151 19.23 -6.19 -3.02
C GLU A 151 18.76 -6.37 -1.57
N LEU A 152 17.98 -5.41 -1.05
CA LEU A 152 17.40 -5.43 0.28
C LEU A 152 16.07 -6.24 0.35
N LYS A 153 15.58 -6.76 -0.76
CA LYS A 153 14.25 -7.39 -0.87
C LYS A 153 13.12 -6.45 -0.41
N MET A 154 13.29 -5.16 -0.59
CA MET A 154 12.29 -4.12 -0.36
C MET A 154 11.36 -4.08 -1.58
N ALA A 155 10.04 -4.12 -1.36
CA ALA A 155 9.07 -4.12 -2.45
C ALA A 155 9.03 -2.75 -3.16
N ALA A 156 9.10 -2.76 -4.49
CA ALA A 156 8.88 -1.59 -5.32
C ALA A 156 7.38 -1.44 -5.63
N ASP A 157 6.78 -0.38 -5.12
CA ASP A 157 5.34 -0.11 -5.23
C ASP A 157 5.07 0.82 -6.42
N THR A 158 4.17 0.38 -7.29
CA THR A 158 3.73 1.09 -8.50
C THR A 158 2.53 2.00 -8.26
N SER A 159 1.96 2.02 -7.06
CA SER A 159 0.90 2.96 -6.73
C SER A 159 1.39 4.39 -6.98
N HIS A 160 0.57 5.23 -7.60
CA HIS A 160 0.91 6.58 -8.09
C HIS A 160 1.89 6.68 -9.26
N LEU A 161 2.58 5.60 -9.64
CA LEU A 161 3.53 5.63 -10.76
C LEU A 161 2.78 5.76 -12.11
N ASN A 162 3.35 6.49 -13.06
CA ASN A 162 2.76 6.60 -14.38
C ASN A 162 2.85 5.28 -15.17
N GLU A 163 2.09 5.21 -16.27
CA GLU A 163 2.00 3.99 -17.07
C GLU A 163 3.37 3.55 -17.63
N ALA A 164 4.19 4.50 -18.10
CA ALA A 164 5.52 4.18 -18.65
C ALA A 164 6.45 3.59 -17.57
N GLY A 165 6.46 4.18 -16.37
CA GLY A 165 7.21 3.65 -15.23
C GLY A 165 6.70 2.29 -14.77
N PHE A 166 5.38 2.07 -14.78
CA PHE A 166 4.80 0.76 -14.49
C PHE A 166 5.34 -0.32 -15.45
N TRP A 167 5.30 -0.07 -16.76
CA TRP A 167 5.81 -1.04 -17.75
C TRP A 167 7.32 -1.22 -17.67
N ASP A 168 8.06 -0.17 -17.32
CA ASP A 168 9.50 -0.30 -17.03
C ASP A 168 9.76 -1.29 -15.88
N LEU A 169 8.98 -1.24 -14.80
CA LEU A 169 9.11 -2.22 -13.70
C LEU A 169 8.71 -3.63 -14.15
N ILE A 170 7.60 -3.77 -14.88
CA ILE A 170 7.15 -5.08 -15.39
C ILE A 170 8.24 -5.72 -16.26
N ASP A 171 8.88 -4.95 -17.13
CA ASP A 171 9.80 -5.49 -18.15
C ASP A 171 11.25 -5.65 -17.65
N LYS A 172 11.70 -4.75 -16.77
CA LYS A 172 13.13 -4.61 -16.46
C LYS A 172 13.48 -4.83 -14.99
N HIS A 173 12.54 -4.65 -14.05
CA HIS A 173 12.85 -4.87 -12.63
C HIS A 173 12.90 -6.36 -12.31
N SER A 174 13.90 -6.79 -11.49
CA SER A 174 14.14 -8.21 -11.21
C SER A 174 13.08 -8.84 -10.31
N GLN A 175 12.51 -8.08 -9.39
CA GLN A 175 11.54 -8.57 -8.43
C GLN A 175 10.09 -8.41 -8.91
N PRO A 176 9.14 -9.23 -8.38
CA PRO A 176 7.73 -9.01 -8.57
C PRO A 176 7.31 -7.61 -8.11
N PRO A 177 6.56 -6.84 -8.93
CA PRO A 177 6.11 -5.51 -8.55
C PRO A 177 4.95 -5.56 -7.55
N MET A 178 4.71 -4.42 -6.89
CA MET A 178 3.60 -4.21 -5.98
C MET A 178 2.72 -3.06 -6.47
N ALA A 179 1.43 -3.10 -6.15
CA ALA A 179 0.53 -1.96 -6.12
C ALA A 179 -0.16 -1.97 -4.75
N SER A 180 0.37 -1.20 -3.79
CA SER A 180 -0.07 -1.25 -2.39
C SER A 180 -1.53 -0.85 -2.22
N HIS A 181 -2.02 0.11 -3.06
CA HIS A 181 -3.37 0.67 -2.98
C HIS A 181 -3.86 1.13 -4.37
N SER A 182 -4.48 0.23 -5.14
CA SER A 182 -5.01 0.50 -6.50
C SER A 182 -6.26 -0.30 -6.78
N CYS A 183 -7.17 0.27 -7.60
CA CYS A 183 -8.42 -0.36 -8.01
C CYS A 183 -8.39 -0.79 -9.48
N ALA A 184 -9.49 -1.37 -10.00
CA ALA A 184 -9.61 -1.77 -11.39
C ALA A 184 -10.23 -0.63 -12.22
N MET A 185 -9.53 -0.20 -13.28
CA MET A 185 -9.97 0.90 -14.16
C MET A 185 -11.26 0.55 -14.93
N SER A 186 -11.48 -0.71 -15.23
CA SER A 186 -12.69 -1.15 -15.93
C SER A 186 -13.98 -1.02 -15.10
N LEU A 187 -13.87 -0.92 -13.77
CA LEU A 187 -15.02 -0.67 -12.89
C LEU A 187 -15.18 0.81 -12.53
N CYS A 188 -14.07 1.55 -12.41
CA CYS A 188 -14.08 2.98 -12.16
C CYS A 188 -12.95 3.64 -12.95
N LYS A 189 -13.29 4.48 -13.92
CA LYS A 189 -12.35 5.11 -14.84
C LYS A 189 -11.60 6.24 -14.16
N HIS A 190 -10.54 5.90 -13.45
CA HIS A 190 -9.67 6.85 -12.77
C HIS A 190 -8.20 6.59 -13.10
N PHE A 191 -7.38 7.64 -13.27
CA PHE A 191 -5.96 7.53 -13.66
C PHE A 191 -5.08 6.79 -12.63
N ARG A 192 -5.54 6.64 -11.39
CA ARG A 192 -4.88 5.89 -10.32
C ARG A 192 -5.15 4.38 -10.40
N ASN A 193 -6.17 3.97 -11.15
CA ASN A 193 -6.60 2.59 -11.25
C ASN A 193 -5.81 1.82 -12.31
N LEU A 194 -5.63 0.53 -12.09
CA LEU A 194 -4.93 -0.37 -13.01
C LEU A 194 -5.84 -0.82 -14.14
N THR A 195 -5.32 -0.84 -15.36
CA THR A 195 -5.98 -1.45 -16.51
C THR A 195 -5.97 -2.98 -16.36
N ASP A 196 -6.86 -3.68 -17.10
CA ASP A 196 -6.88 -5.15 -17.15
C ASP A 196 -5.54 -5.74 -17.57
N GLU A 197 -4.85 -5.05 -18.48
CA GLU A 197 -3.53 -5.45 -18.97
C GLU A 197 -2.47 -5.35 -17.86
N GLN A 198 -2.50 -4.26 -17.11
CA GLN A 198 -1.63 -4.08 -15.95
C GLN A 198 -1.90 -5.11 -14.87
N ILE A 199 -3.18 -5.40 -14.53
CA ILE A 199 -3.55 -6.44 -13.56
C ILE A 199 -3.02 -7.80 -14.01
N ARG A 200 -3.23 -8.20 -15.28
CA ARG A 200 -2.69 -9.47 -15.80
C ARG A 200 -1.17 -9.52 -15.79
N ALA A 201 -0.50 -8.40 -16.07
CA ALA A 201 0.96 -8.32 -16.01
C ALA A 201 1.47 -8.49 -14.57
N MET A 202 0.81 -7.85 -13.57
CA MET A 202 1.09 -8.04 -12.15
C MET A 202 0.95 -9.52 -11.75
N VAL A 203 -0.16 -10.17 -12.13
CA VAL A 203 -0.40 -11.60 -11.87
C VAL A 203 0.72 -12.46 -12.48
N LYS A 204 1.06 -12.25 -13.74
CA LYS A 204 2.11 -13.00 -14.45
C LYS A 204 3.48 -12.85 -13.78
N ARG A 205 3.76 -11.69 -13.20
CA ARG A 205 5.01 -11.40 -12.48
C ARG A 205 4.99 -11.89 -11.03
N GLY A 206 3.87 -12.46 -10.56
CA GLY A 206 3.70 -12.83 -9.15
C GLY A 206 3.61 -11.63 -8.20
N GLY A 207 3.16 -10.51 -8.71
CA GLY A 207 3.02 -9.25 -7.98
C GLY A 207 1.91 -9.26 -6.91
N TRP A 208 1.72 -8.13 -6.26
CA TRP A 208 0.69 -7.90 -5.24
C TRP A 208 -0.18 -6.69 -5.60
N ILE A 209 -1.48 -6.77 -5.35
CA ILE A 209 -2.43 -5.67 -5.54
C ILE A 209 -3.29 -5.51 -4.27
N GLY A 210 -3.13 -4.41 -3.56
CA GLY A 210 -4.03 -3.98 -2.49
C GLY A 210 -5.16 -3.14 -3.08
N VAL A 211 -6.42 -3.52 -2.85
CA VAL A 211 -7.58 -2.74 -3.30
C VAL A 211 -7.69 -1.49 -2.43
N ASN A 212 -7.67 -0.32 -3.05
CA ASN A 212 -7.86 0.96 -2.38
C ASN A 212 -9.34 1.15 -2.01
N PHE A 213 -9.62 1.77 -0.84
CA PHE A 213 -10.99 1.99 -0.36
C PHE A 213 -11.52 3.40 -0.63
N TYR A 214 -10.76 4.25 -1.33
CA TYR A 214 -11.21 5.59 -1.67
C TYR A 214 -12.42 5.54 -2.63
N PRO A 215 -13.59 6.09 -2.24
CA PRO A 215 -14.81 6.01 -3.05
C PRO A 215 -14.66 6.51 -4.49
N SER A 216 -13.81 7.54 -4.71
CA SER A 216 -13.54 8.06 -6.05
C SER A 216 -12.74 7.12 -6.93
N PHE A 217 -12.06 6.10 -6.37
CA PHE A 217 -11.38 5.04 -7.14
C PHE A 217 -12.23 3.79 -7.30
N LEU A 218 -13.23 3.64 -6.45
CA LEU A 218 -14.14 2.49 -6.43
C LEU A 218 -15.37 2.69 -7.32
N SER A 219 -15.86 3.93 -7.46
CA SER A 219 -17.11 4.21 -8.16
C SER A 219 -17.09 5.58 -8.83
N GLU A 220 -17.56 5.65 -10.07
CA GLU A 220 -17.72 6.92 -10.80
C GLU A 220 -18.71 7.88 -10.13
N SER A 221 -19.61 7.37 -9.28
CA SER A 221 -20.51 8.21 -8.48
C SER A 221 -19.82 8.91 -7.31
N GLY A 222 -18.59 8.50 -6.95
CA GLY A 222 -17.89 8.98 -5.75
C GLY A 222 -18.48 8.45 -4.44
N THR A 223 -19.39 7.48 -4.50
CA THR A 223 -19.98 6.79 -3.33
C THR A 223 -19.68 5.30 -3.43
N ALA A 224 -19.21 4.72 -2.35
CA ALA A 224 -18.84 3.31 -2.29
C ALA A 224 -19.29 2.67 -0.97
N SER A 225 -19.31 1.35 -0.96
CA SER A 225 -19.62 0.51 0.19
C SER A 225 -18.68 -0.70 0.23
N VAL A 226 -18.79 -1.51 1.26
CA VAL A 226 -18.14 -2.83 1.34
C VAL A 226 -18.44 -3.68 0.09
N SER A 227 -19.69 -3.64 -0.41
CA SER A 227 -20.02 -4.33 -1.65
C SER A 227 -19.19 -3.82 -2.84
N THR A 228 -18.98 -2.51 -2.97
CA THR A 228 -18.16 -1.92 -4.04
C THR A 228 -16.68 -2.34 -3.94
N ILE A 229 -16.13 -2.42 -2.73
CA ILE A 229 -14.78 -2.97 -2.51
C ILE A 229 -14.70 -4.42 -3.03
N CYS A 230 -15.68 -5.24 -2.66
CA CYS A 230 -15.75 -6.63 -3.09
C CYS A 230 -15.96 -6.77 -4.61
N ASP A 231 -16.63 -5.82 -5.28
CA ASP A 231 -16.75 -5.82 -6.75
C ASP A 231 -15.37 -5.72 -7.42
N HIS A 232 -14.47 -4.87 -6.90
CA HIS A 232 -13.10 -4.76 -7.39
C HIS A 232 -12.28 -6.02 -7.11
N ILE A 233 -12.45 -6.64 -5.94
CA ILE A 233 -11.79 -7.92 -5.61
C ILE A 233 -12.27 -9.01 -6.57
N ASP A 234 -13.59 -9.17 -6.75
CA ASP A 234 -14.19 -10.13 -7.68
C ASP A 234 -13.67 -9.95 -9.10
N TYR A 235 -13.65 -8.71 -9.57
CA TYR A 235 -13.18 -8.39 -10.92
C TYR A 235 -11.70 -8.75 -11.12
N MET A 236 -10.84 -8.39 -10.16
CA MET A 236 -9.42 -8.76 -10.21
C MET A 236 -9.22 -10.27 -10.15
N CYS A 237 -10.01 -10.99 -9.33
CA CYS A 237 -10.00 -12.45 -9.31
C CYS A 237 -10.40 -13.05 -10.67
N GLN A 238 -11.41 -12.50 -11.35
CA GLN A 238 -11.78 -12.93 -12.72
C GLN A 238 -10.65 -12.71 -13.74
N LEU A 239 -9.74 -11.77 -13.50
CA LEU A 239 -8.54 -11.55 -14.30
C LEU A 239 -7.35 -12.45 -13.89
N GLY A 240 -7.56 -13.35 -12.91
CA GLY A 240 -6.56 -14.32 -12.44
C GLY A 240 -5.80 -13.91 -11.17
N ALA A 241 -6.23 -12.85 -10.47
CA ALA A 241 -5.52 -12.30 -9.32
C ALA A 241 -5.89 -12.94 -7.97
N GLU A 242 -6.52 -14.12 -7.92
CA GLU A 242 -6.98 -14.77 -6.67
C GLU A 242 -5.85 -14.97 -5.65
N LYS A 243 -4.61 -15.11 -6.12
CA LYS A 243 -3.41 -15.26 -5.29
C LYS A 243 -2.54 -13.99 -5.20
N ASN A 244 -3.08 -12.86 -5.68
CA ASN A 244 -2.32 -11.61 -5.82
C ASN A 244 -3.05 -10.40 -5.22
N VAL A 245 -4.32 -10.53 -4.85
CA VAL A 245 -5.16 -9.43 -4.37
C VAL A 245 -5.43 -9.50 -2.87
N GLY A 246 -5.61 -8.34 -2.24
CA GLY A 246 -6.07 -8.16 -0.88
C GLY A 246 -6.36 -6.69 -0.57
N PHE A 247 -6.08 -6.20 0.62
CA PHE A 247 -6.46 -4.88 1.09
C PHE A 247 -5.29 -3.89 1.05
N GLY A 248 -5.57 -2.67 0.60
CA GLY A 248 -4.70 -1.52 0.65
C GLY A 248 -5.58 -0.29 0.87
N SER A 249 -6.09 -0.14 2.09
CA SER A 249 -7.27 0.68 2.40
C SER A 249 -7.11 2.16 2.10
N ASP A 250 -5.91 2.68 2.28
CA ASP A 250 -5.62 4.11 2.20
C ASP A 250 -6.32 4.92 3.33
N PHE A 251 -6.65 4.25 4.44
CA PHE A 251 -7.23 4.91 5.60
C PHE A 251 -6.31 6.03 6.12
N ASP A 252 -6.94 7.09 6.60
CA ASP A 252 -6.31 8.33 7.06
C ASP A 252 -5.63 9.16 5.95
N GLY A 253 -5.50 8.64 4.70
CA GLY A 253 -5.00 9.35 3.51
C GLY A 253 -6.09 9.83 2.56
N ILE A 254 -7.31 9.35 2.71
CA ILE A 254 -8.46 9.65 1.84
C ILE A 254 -9.43 10.62 2.50
N GLU A 255 -10.03 11.52 1.69
CA GLU A 255 -10.97 12.54 2.20
C GLU A 255 -12.31 11.95 2.62
N THR A 256 -12.73 10.86 2.00
CA THR A 256 -13.99 10.15 2.28
C THR A 256 -13.76 8.65 2.27
N THR A 257 -14.53 7.93 3.08
CA THR A 257 -14.50 6.47 3.18
C THR A 257 -15.79 5.87 2.61
N PRO A 258 -15.83 4.55 2.30
CA PRO A 258 -17.08 3.86 2.02
C PRO A 258 -18.07 4.02 3.18
N VAL A 259 -19.36 4.10 2.85
CA VAL A 259 -20.42 4.46 3.83
C VAL A 259 -20.54 3.48 5.01
N ASP A 260 -20.06 2.26 4.86
CA ASP A 260 -20.12 1.17 5.85
C ASP A 260 -18.77 0.57 6.22
N CYS A 261 -17.66 1.20 5.73
CA CYS A 261 -16.28 0.82 6.05
C CYS A 261 -15.44 2.08 6.28
N THR A 262 -15.46 2.59 7.51
CA THR A 262 -14.89 3.89 7.87
C THR A 262 -13.54 3.79 8.59
N GLY A 263 -13.04 2.58 8.79
CA GLY A 263 -11.76 2.31 9.45
C GLY A 263 -11.52 0.81 9.65
N PRO A 264 -10.37 0.44 10.23
CA PRO A 264 -9.98 -0.97 10.39
C PRO A 264 -11.02 -1.83 11.12
N ALA A 265 -11.80 -1.25 12.04
CA ALA A 265 -12.85 -1.95 12.80
C ALA A 265 -13.96 -2.54 11.91
N ASP A 266 -14.10 -2.04 10.69
CA ASP A 266 -15.12 -2.46 9.73
C ASP A 266 -14.64 -3.51 8.72
N VAL A 267 -13.33 -3.83 8.68
CA VAL A 267 -12.76 -4.84 7.76
C VAL A 267 -13.47 -6.20 7.83
N PRO A 268 -13.93 -6.70 9.01
CA PRO A 268 -14.72 -7.94 9.06
C PRO A 268 -15.95 -7.95 8.16
N LYS A 269 -16.58 -6.80 7.90
CA LYS A 269 -17.73 -6.70 6.99
C LYS A 269 -17.36 -7.08 5.55
N ILE A 270 -16.11 -6.80 5.12
CA ILE A 270 -15.60 -7.21 3.79
C ILE A 270 -15.52 -8.73 3.73
N LEU A 271 -15.02 -9.38 4.79
CA LEU A 271 -14.92 -10.84 4.86
C LEU A 271 -16.31 -11.48 4.85
N ASP A 272 -17.29 -10.89 5.54
CA ASP A 272 -18.67 -11.35 5.55
C ASP A 272 -19.34 -11.19 4.18
N GLU A 273 -19.06 -10.10 3.48
CA GLU A 273 -19.57 -9.89 2.12
C GLU A 273 -18.95 -10.90 1.13
N LEU A 274 -17.65 -11.21 1.24
CA LEU A 274 -17.03 -12.28 0.44
C LEU A 274 -17.68 -13.66 0.72
N ARG A 275 -18.00 -13.97 1.99
CA ARG A 275 -18.77 -15.18 2.34
C ARG A 275 -20.15 -15.19 1.67
N ARG A 276 -20.86 -14.06 1.74
CA ARG A 276 -22.18 -13.90 1.11
C ARG A 276 -22.12 -14.10 -0.42
N ARG A 277 -21.00 -13.73 -1.06
CA ARG A 277 -20.72 -13.96 -2.48
C ARG A 277 -20.30 -15.40 -2.80
N GLY A 278 -20.15 -16.26 -1.80
CA GLY A 278 -19.84 -17.68 -1.97
C GLY A 278 -18.35 -18.01 -2.03
N TYR A 279 -17.48 -17.10 -1.61
CA TYR A 279 -16.05 -17.42 -1.44
C TYR A 279 -15.86 -18.44 -0.34
N LYS A 280 -14.99 -19.42 -0.57
CA LYS A 280 -14.60 -20.39 0.45
C LYS A 280 -13.69 -19.72 1.49
N GLU A 281 -13.73 -20.18 2.74
CA GLU A 281 -12.91 -19.63 3.83
C GLU A 281 -11.42 -19.60 3.51
N GLU A 282 -10.92 -20.57 2.73
CA GLU A 282 -9.53 -20.59 2.29
C GLU A 282 -9.20 -19.42 1.36
N ALA A 283 -10.07 -19.11 0.38
CA ALA A 283 -9.89 -17.98 -0.51
C ALA A 283 -10.03 -16.65 0.22
N ILE A 284 -10.97 -16.56 1.20
CA ILE A 284 -11.11 -15.39 2.06
C ILE A 284 -9.83 -15.17 2.89
N ALA A 285 -9.27 -16.22 3.47
CA ALA A 285 -8.00 -16.12 4.22
C ALA A 285 -6.80 -15.75 3.32
N ASP A 286 -6.82 -16.16 2.05
CA ASP A 286 -5.82 -15.74 1.08
C ASP A 286 -5.93 -14.24 0.80
N ILE A 287 -7.11 -13.75 0.47
CA ILE A 287 -7.39 -12.33 0.19
C ILE A 287 -7.15 -11.48 1.44
N ALA A 288 -7.56 -11.93 2.62
CA ALA A 288 -7.42 -11.21 3.87
C ALA A 288 -5.94 -10.91 4.21
N GLY A 289 -5.00 -11.84 3.90
CA GLY A 289 -3.60 -11.58 4.26
C GLY A 289 -2.59 -12.59 3.72
N ARG A 290 -2.93 -13.88 3.55
CA ARG A 290 -1.95 -14.87 3.12
C ARG A 290 -1.32 -14.58 1.76
N ASN A 291 -2.07 -13.97 0.83
CA ASN A 291 -1.54 -13.55 -0.47
C ASN A 291 -0.41 -12.52 -0.31
N PHE A 292 -0.57 -11.55 0.62
CA PHE A 292 0.47 -10.57 0.93
C PHE A 292 1.72 -11.22 1.52
N LEU A 293 1.57 -12.14 2.48
CA LEU A 293 2.70 -12.87 3.04
C LEU A 293 3.40 -13.72 1.97
N ASN A 294 2.64 -14.36 1.08
CA ASN A 294 3.19 -15.13 -0.03
C ASN A 294 3.90 -14.25 -1.07
N TYR A 295 3.46 -13.01 -1.25
CA TYR A 295 4.20 -12.05 -2.08
C TYR A 295 5.60 -11.80 -1.50
N TYR A 296 5.76 -11.59 -0.19
CA TYR A 296 7.08 -11.41 0.42
C TYR A 296 7.93 -12.68 0.35
N ARG A 297 7.34 -13.88 0.45
CA ARG A 297 8.08 -15.13 0.18
C ARG A 297 8.61 -15.17 -1.26
N ARG A 298 7.84 -14.67 -2.25
CA ARG A 298 8.32 -14.52 -3.64
C ARG A 298 9.44 -13.50 -3.80
N LEU A 299 9.51 -12.48 -2.95
CA LEU A 299 10.66 -11.57 -2.88
C LEU A 299 11.91 -12.22 -2.24
N GLY A 300 11.79 -13.46 -1.72
CA GLY A 300 12.88 -14.19 -1.10
C GLY A 300 13.02 -13.98 0.41
N TRP A 301 11.98 -13.49 1.09
CA TRP A 301 11.90 -13.49 2.55
C TRP A 301 11.60 -14.91 3.06
N THR A 302 12.22 -15.26 4.19
CA THR A 302 12.00 -16.53 4.90
C THR A 302 11.60 -16.24 6.34
N GLU A 303 10.90 -17.17 6.97
CA GLU A 303 10.55 -17.14 8.39
C GLU A 303 11.77 -17.21 9.28
#